data_ace697cdee74b63012a2f47dfa250fdc
#
_entry.id   ace697cdee74b63012a2f47dfa250fdc
#
_cell.length_a   1.000
_cell.length_b   1.000
_cell.length_c   1.000
_cell.angle_alpha   90.00
_cell.angle_beta   90.00
_cell.angle_gamma   90.00
#
_symmetry.space_group_name_H-M   'P 1'
#
loop_
_entity.id
_entity.type
_entity.pdbx_description
1 polymer ?
#
loop_
_entity_poly.entity_id
_entity_poly.type
_entity_poly.pdbx_seq_one_letter_code
_entity_poly.pdbx_strand_id
1 'polypeptide(L)'
;ADMLPRYVELTAELGEARVRSLVEQQRFFDTHWLAAEGLIDIDRFAAMFGIFGLAECVNLLMAYEGRDRGGEARYGHDADANALGVRIVERVAELVAERPMPYCEGGGGRSYLHSQSGIDLDDAVTAGTRIPVGDEPPLLDHIATCAPHHHLFASGVSDIFHVDET
;
A
#
# COMPACT_ATOMS: atom_id res chain seq x y z
N ALA A 1 -15.54 -3.18 16.81
CA ALA A 1 -14.18 -2.86 17.29
C ALA A 1 -13.29 -2.63 16.10
N ASP A 2 -12.48 -1.60 16.14
CA ASP A 2 -11.51 -1.31 15.08
C ASP A 2 -10.46 -2.43 15.03
N MET A 3 -10.47 -3.21 13.95
CA MET A 3 -9.54 -4.33 13.74
C MET A 3 -8.24 -3.89 13.06
N LEU A 4 -8.22 -2.68 12.49
CA LEU A 4 -7.09 -2.18 11.70
C LEU A 4 -5.78 -2.11 12.50
N PRO A 5 -5.74 -1.59 13.75
CA PRO A 5 -4.52 -1.59 14.55
C PRO A 5 -3.96 -3.00 14.77
N ARG A 6 -4.82 -3.98 15.04
CA ARG A 6 -4.37 -5.37 15.23
C ARG A 6 -3.83 -6.00 13.96
N TYR A 7 -4.47 -5.70 12.83
CA TYR A 7 -4.00 -6.18 11.53
C TYR A 7 -2.63 -5.60 11.18
N VAL A 8 -2.46 -4.28 11.34
CA VAL A 8 -1.18 -3.60 11.10
C VAL A 8 -0.09 -4.13 12.05
N GLU A 9 -0.42 -4.34 13.32
CA GLU A 9 0.51 -4.90 14.31
C GLU A 9 1.04 -6.27 13.86
N LEU A 10 0.15 -7.22 13.54
CA LEU A 10 0.53 -8.57 13.11
C LEU A 10 1.38 -8.55 11.82
N THR A 11 1.00 -7.70 10.86
CA THR A 11 1.73 -7.56 9.61
C THR A 11 3.13 -6.97 9.84
N ALA A 12 3.24 -5.99 10.75
CA ALA A 12 4.52 -5.40 11.10
C ALA A 12 5.43 -6.39 11.87
N GLU A 13 4.88 -7.21 12.76
CA GLU A 13 5.62 -8.29 13.43
C GLU A 13 6.19 -9.31 12.42
N LEU A 14 5.38 -9.72 11.44
CA LEU A 14 5.83 -10.61 10.37
C LEU A 14 6.90 -9.93 9.50
N GLY A 15 6.73 -8.64 9.19
CA GLY A 15 7.69 -7.83 8.46
C GLY A 15 9.03 -7.76 9.20
N GLU A 16 9.03 -7.49 10.50
CA GLU A 16 10.22 -7.47 11.34
C GLU A 16 10.93 -8.84 11.35
N ALA A 17 10.18 -9.92 11.53
CA ALA A 17 10.74 -11.26 11.51
C ALA A 17 11.43 -11.58 10.16
N ARG A 18 10.85 -11.14 9.04
CA ARG A 18 11.45 -11.29 7.71
C ARG A 18 12.71 -10.46 7.54
N VAL A 19 12.72 -9.21 8.00
CA VAL A 19 13.89 -8.32 7.95
C VAL A 19 15.02 -8.93 8.78
N ARG A 20 14.76 -9.38 10.01
CA ARG A 20 15.75 -10.05 10.85
C ARG A 20 16.28 -11.33 10.20
N SER A 21 15.41 -12.14 9.62
CA SER A 21 15.84 -13.34 8.90
C SER A 21 16.76 -13.00 7.73
N LEU A 22 16.43 -11.98 6.94
CA LEU A 22 17.24 -11.54 5.80
C LEU A 22 18.64 -11.08 6.24
N VAL A 23 18.70 -10.25 7.27
CA VAL A 23 19.97 -9.63 7.71
C VAL A 23 20.77 -10.57 8.58
N GLU A 24 20.17 -11.17 9.63
CA GLU A 24 20.90 -11.92 10.66
C GLU A 24 21.16 -13.36 10.26
N GLN A 25 20.16 -14.06 9.70
CA GLN A 25 20.24 -15.48 9.40
C GLN A 25 20.80 -15.75 8.00
N GLN A 26 20.26 -15.08 7.00
CA GLN A 26 20.71 -15.24 5.62
C GLN A 26 21.98 -14.42 5.33
N ARG A 27 22.31 -13.44 6.18
CA ARG A 27 23.46 -12.56 6.03
C ARG A 27 23.54 -11.94 4.63
N PHE A 28 22.39 -11.49 4.14
CA PHE A 28 22.24 -11.03 2.75
C PHE A 28 23.27 -9.96 2.38
N PHE A 29 23.44 -8.95 3.23
CA PHE A 29 24.39 -7.85 2.97
C PHE A 29 25.86 -8.25 3.11
N ASP A 30 26.17 -9.42 3.70
CA ASP A 30 27.53 -9.94 3.80
C ASP A 30 27.87 -10.90 2.65
N THR A 31 26.88 -11.58 2.10
CA THR A 31 27.11 -12.73 1.20
C THR A 31 26.62 -12.50 -0.23
N HIS A 32 25.72 -11.54 -0.45
CA HIS A 32 25.16 -11.29 -1.77
C HIS A 32 26.17 -10.53 -2.64
N TRP A 33 26.31 -10.93 -3.90
CA TRP A 33 27.27 -10.34 -4.82
C TRP A 33 27.10 -8.83 -5.03
N LEU A 34 25.85 -8.31 -5.03
CA LEU A 34 25.59 -6.87 -5.13
C LEU A 34 26.18 -6.08 -3.95
N ALA A 35 26.19 -6.66 -2.75
CA ALA A 35 26.81 -6.04 -1.58
C ALA A 35 28.36 -6.09 -1.70
N ALA A 36 28.90 -7.20 -2.18
CA ALA A 36 30.32 -7.32 -2.42
C ALA A 36 30.85 -6.31 -3.47
N GLU A 37 30.04 -5.98 -4.47
CA GLU A 37 30.34 -4.97 -5.48
C GLU A 37 30.02 -3.53 -5.03
N GLY A 38 29.52 -3.34 -3.80
CA GLY A 38 29.14 -2.02 -3.28
C GLY A 38 27.91 -1.39 -3.93
N LEU A 39 27.08 -2.17 -4.62
CA LEU A 39 25.88 -1.70 -5.29
C LEU A 39 24.68 -1.58 -4.35
N ILE A 40 24.68 -2.35 -3.27
CA ILE A 40 23.69 -2.26 -2.18
C ILE A 40 24.41 -2.18 -0.84
N ASP A 41 23.80 -1.43 0.08
CA ASP A 41 24.34 -1.19 1.42
C ASP A 41 23.20 -1.30 2.44
N ILE A 42 23.48 -1.91 3.59
CA ILE A 42 22.52 -2.02 4.69
C ILE A 42 22.09 -0.64 5.21
N ASP A 43 22.98 0.35 5.18
CA ASP A 43 22.68 1.71 5.64
C ASP A 43 21.62 2.41 4.77
N ARG A 44 21.36 1.88 3.59
CA ARG A 44 20.31 2.33 2.66
C ARG A 44 19.12 1.39 2.60
N PHE A 45 19.10 0.34 3.39
CA PHE A 45 18.00 -0.60 3.41
C PHE A 45 16.73 0.06 3.95
N ALA A 46 15.61 -0.21 3.30
CA ALA A 46 14.29 0.23 3.72
C ALA A 46 13.32 -0.94 3.63
N ALA A 47 12.55 -1.16 4.68
CA ALA A 47 11.41 -2.08 4.63
C ALA A 47 10.18 -1.35 4.11
N MET A 48 9.38 -2.05 3.32
CA MET A 48 8.13 -1.51 2.77
C MET A 48 6.93 -2.25 3.38
N PHE A 49 5.92 -1.48 3.74
CA PHE A 49 4.62 -1.97 4.15
C PHE A 49 3.65 -1.78 2.97
N GLY A 50 3.41 -2.84 2.20
CA GLY A 50 2.59 -2.81 1.00
C GLY A 50 1.10 -2.84 1.31
N ILE A 51 0.31 -2.10 0.55
CA ILE A 51 -1.16 -2.11 0.59
C ILE A 51 -1.70 -2.88 -0.60
N PHE A 52 -2.71 -3.72 -0.33
CA PHE A 52 -3.53 -4.44 -1.30
C PHE A 52 -4.98 -4.42 -0.84
N GLY A 53 -5.92 -4.48 -1.78
CA GLY A 53 -7.34 -4.67 -1.49
C GLY A 53 -8.04 -3.45 -0.90
N LEU A 54 -7.54 -2.24 -1.14
CA LEU A 54 -8.20 -1.04 -0.64
C LEU A 54 -9.60 -0.87 -1.25
N ALA A 55 -9.72 -1.04 -2.55
CA ALA A 55 -11.00 -0.91 -3.26
C ALA A 55 -12.03 -1.91 -2.73
N GLU A 56 -11.63 -3.18 -2.60
CA GLU A 56 -12.49 -4.24 -2.06
C GLU A 56 -12.89 -3.96 -0.61
N CYS A 57 -11.94 -3.51 0.22
CA CYS A 57 -12.21 -3.15 1.62
C CYS A 57 -13.23 -2.01 1.72
N VAL A 58 -13.06 -0.95 0.94
CA VAL A 58 -14.00 0.17 0.91
C VAL A 58 -15.38 -0.28 0.46
N ASN A 59 -15.46 -1.05 -0.64
CA ASN A 59 -16.72 -1.51 -1.19
C ASN A 59 -17.48 -2.41 -0.21
N LEU A 60 -16.76 -3.33 0.47
CA LEU A 60 -17.36 -4.17 1.52
C LEU A 60 -17.86 -3.35 2.72
N LEU A 61 -17.12 -2.33 3.14
CA LEU A 61 -17.55 -1.47 4.24
C LEU A 61 -18.77 -0.63 3.85
N MET A 62 -18.80 -0.07 2.65
CA MET A 62 -19.97 0.66 2.12
C MET A 62 -21.21 -0.23 2.08
N ALA A 63 -21.08 -1.47 1.61
CA ALA A 63 -22.18 -2.44 1.59
C ALA A 63 -22.63 -2.84 3.01
N TYR A 64 -21.68 -3.12 3.90
CA TYR A 64 -21.97 -3.48 5.30
C TYR A 64 -22.74 -2.37 6.05
N GLU A 65 -22.43 -1.12 5.77
CA GLU A 65 -23.10 0.05 6.33
C GLU A 65 -24.41 0.43 5.61
N GLY A 66 -24.77 -0.30 4.53
CA GLY A 66 -25.95 -0.01 3.71
C GLY A 66 -25.84 1.30 2.92
N ARG A 67 -24.62 1.73 2.62
CA ARG A 67 -24.28 2.99 1.93
C ARG A 67 -23.93 2.79 0.47
N ASP A 68 -23.82 1.56 0.01
CA ASP A 68 -23.40 1.19 -1.34
C ASP A 68 -24.44 1.54 -2.44
N ARG A 69 -25.67 1.88 -2.07
CA ARG A 69 -26.77 2.19 -3.01
C ARG A 69 -26.97 1.12 -4.09
N GLY A 70 -26.87 -0.15 -3.68
CA GLY A 70 -26.98 -1.27 -4.62
C GLY A 70 -25.73 -1.48 -5.49
N GLY A 71 -24.57 -1.05 -5.01
CA GLY A 71 -23.29 -1.17 -5.71
C GLY A 71 -22.89 0.06 -6.54
N GLU A 72 -23.73 1.09 -6.59
CA GLU A 72 -23.39 2.35 -7.30
C GLU A 72 -22.37 3.20 -6.54
N ALA A 73 -22.51 3.25 -5.20
CA ALA A 73 -21.58 3.97 -4.35
C ALA A 73 -20.38 3.08 -3.98
N ARG A 74 -19.36 3.11 -4.81
CA ARG A 74 -18.15 2.30 -4.67
C ARG A 74 -16.89 3.12 -4.90
N TYR A 75 -15.75 2.55 -4.50
CA TYR A 75 -14.44 3.17 -4.67
C TYR A 75 -14.17 3.46 -6.15
N GLY A 76 -13.67 4.64 -6.45
CA GLY A 76 -13.48 5.16 -7.80
C GLY A 76 -14.68 5.94 -8.36
N HIS A 77 -15.89 5.71 -7.86
CA HIS A 77 -17.12 6.24 -8.46
C HIS A 77 -17.97 7.10 -7.50
N ASP A 78 -17.66 7.08 -6.22
CA ASP A 78 -18.42 7.81 -5.21
C ASP A 78 -17.49 8.57 -4.27
N ALA A 79 -17.83 9.84 -4.02
CA ALA A 79 -16.99 10.73 -3.22
C ALA A 79 -16.84 10.26 -1.76
N ASP A 80 -17.91 9.69 -1.16
CA ASP A 80 -17.86 9.18 0.22
C ASP A 80 -17.02 7.90 0.29
N ALA A 81 -17.12 7.02 -0.72
CA ALA A 81 -16.30 5.82 -0.83
C ALA A 81 -14.82 6.18 -1.01
N ASN A 82 -14.51 7.14 -1.88
CA ASN A 82 -13.14 7.62 -2.10
C ASN A 82 -12.57 8.25 -0.82
N ALA A 83 -13.35 9.09 -0.14
CA ALA A 83 -12.95 9.68 1.14
C ALA A 83 -12.74 8.62 2.23
N LEU A 84 -13.53 7.54 2.25
CA LEU A 84 -13.32 6.42 3.15
C LEU A 84 -11.98 5.73 2.87
N GLY A 85 -11.65 5.51 1.60
CA GLY A 85 -10.37 4.94 1.17
C GLY A 85 -9.18 5.77 1.66
N VAL A 86 -9.23 7.10 1.50
CA VAL A 86 -8.19 8.01 2.00
C VAL A 86 -8.01 7.87 3.51
N ARG A 87 -9.10 7.92 4.30
CA ARG A 87 -9.03 7.77 5.76
C ARG A 87 -8.44 6.42 6.22
N ILE A 88 -8.74 5.34 5.49
CA ILE A 88 -8.16 4.02 5.79
C ILE A 88 -6.64 4.07 5.60
N VAL A 89 -6.17 4.60 4.48
CA VAL A 89 -4.73 4.69 4.17
C VAL A 89 -4.01 5.64 5.13
N GLU A 90 -4.59 6.79 5.45
CA GLU A 90 -4.08 7.71 6.49
C GLU A 90 -3.89 6.99 7.82
N ARG A 91 -4.91 6.23 8.25
CA ARG A 91 -4.82 5.49 9.51
C ARG A 91 -3.76 4.38 9.48
N VAL A 92 -3.60 3.68 8.36
CA VAL A 92 -2.51 2.70 8.18
C VAL A 92 -1.15 3.40 8.23
N ALA A 93 -1.01 4.55 7.56
CA ALA A 93 0.24 5.33 7.55
C ALA A 93 0.64 5.76 8.97
N GLU A 94 -0.30 6.26 9.77
CA GLU A 94 -0.07 6.60 11.19
C GLU A 94 0.44 5.39 11.97
N LEU A 95 -0.29 4.28 11.91
CA LEU A 95 0.04 3.05 12.65
C LEU A 95 1.41 2.48 12.24
N VAL A 96 1.74 2.51 10.96
CA VAL A 96 3.05 2.06 10.46
C VAL A 96 4.16 3.00 10.92
N ALA A 97 3.91 4.32 10.93
CA ALA A 97 4.88 5.30 11.37
C ALA A 97 5.21 5.24 12.87
N GLU A 98 4.32 4.71 13.69
CA GLU A 98 4.53 4.53 15.13
C GLU A 98 5.46 3.35 15.46
N ARG A 99 5.66 2.41 14.53
CA ARG A 99 6.43 1.18 14.78
C ARG A 99 7.87 1.29 14.27
N PRO A 100 8.86 1.01 15.13
CA PRO A 100 10.24 0.88 14.68
C PRO A 100 10.41 -0.37 13.81
N MET A 101 11.33 -0.30 12.85
CA MET A 101 11.74 -1.41 12.01
C MET A 101 13.27 -1.55 12.11
N PRO A 102 13.79 -2.71 12.53
CA PRO A 102 15.23 -2.90 12.68
C PRO A 102 15.94 -2.82 11.31
N TYR A 103 17.19 -2.42 11.34
CA TYR A 103 18.05 -2.28 10.15
C TYR A 103 17.56 -1.29 9.09
N CYS A 104 16.65 -0.38 9.44
CA CYS A 104 16.11 0.62 8.53
C CYS A 104 16.54 2.04 8.91
N GLU A 105 17.71 2.22 9.48
CA GLU A 105 18.22 3.50 9.99
C GLU A 105 18.30 4.55 8.87
N GLY A 106 18.70 4.15 7.66
CA GLY A 106 18.67 5.01 6.47
C GLY A 106 17.29 5.53 6.08
N GLY A 107 16.24 4.82 6.50
CA GLY A 107 14.83 5.20 6.37
C GLY A 107 14.21 5.80 7.63
N GLY A 108 15.03 6.23 8.60
CA GLY A 108 14.55 6.79 9.88
C GLY A 108 14.05 5.71 10.86
N GLY A 109 14.51 4.47 10.72
CA GLY A 109 14.21 3.35 11.63
C GLY A 109 12.79 2.82 11.52
N ARG A 110 12.11 2.99 10.40
CA ARG A 110 10.69 2.63 10.18
C ARG A 110 10.48 2.01 8.80
N SER A 111 9.33 1.34 8.63
CA SER A 111 8.87 0.95 7.30
C SER A 111 8.29 2.17 6.56
N TYR A 112 8.46 2.17 5.24
CA TYR A 112 7.72 3.08 4.36
C TYR A 112 6.43 2.43 3.89
N LEU A 113 5.35 3.19 3.88
CA LEU A 113 4.13 2.75 3.22
C LEU A 113 4.36 2.72 1.70
N HIS A 114 3.91 1.65 1.07
CA HIS A 114 4.12 1.40 -0.35
C HIS A 114 2.79 1.09 -1.04
N SER A 115 2.46 1.88 -2.08
CA SER A 115 1.37 1.59 -2.97
C SER A 115 1.85 0.54 -3.98
N GLN A 116 1.53 -0.72 -3.70
CA GLN A 116 1.97 -1.82 -4.55
C GLN A 116 1.41 -1.68 -5.97
N SER A 117 2.25 -1.95 -6.96
CA SER A 117 1.91 -1.90 -8.39
C SER A 117 2.02 -3.29 -9.04
N GLY A 118 1.50 -4.32 -8.38
CA GLY A 118 1.47 -5.66 -8.96
C GLY A 118 0.39 -5.78 -10.03
N ILE A 119 0.71 -6.41 -11.15
CA ILE A 119 -0.23 -6.65 -12.25
C ILE A 119 -0.85 -8.05 -12.12
N ASP A 120 -0.10 -9.01 -11.58
CA ASP A 120 -0.46 -10.43 -11.59
C ASP A 120 -1.51 -10.85 -10.55
N LEU A 121 -1.93 -9.94 -9.65
CA LEU A 121 -2.91 -10.20 -8.61
C LEU A 121 -4.26 -9.52 -8.84
N ASP A 122 -4.41 -8.79 -9.93
CA ASP A 122 -5.61 -8.01 -10.24
C ASP A 122 -6.87 -8.86 -10.41
N ASP A 123 -6.74 -10.17 -10.65
CA ASP A 123 -7.87 -11.11 -10.70
C ASP A 123 -8.50 -11.42 -9.34
N ALA A 124 -7.80 -11.17 -8.24
CA ALA A 124 -8.25 -11.54 -6.89
C ALA A 124 -8.31 -10.35 -5.93
N VAL A 125 -7.34 -9.45 -5.98
CA VAL A 125 -7.22 -8.30 -5.07
C VAL A 125 -6.51 -7.16 -5.78
N THR A 126 -7.13 -5.98 -5.75
CA THR A 126 -6.56 -4.79 -6.38
C THR A 126 -5.28 -4.33 -5.68
N ALA A 127 -4.24 -4.06 -6.45
CA ALA A 127 -2.96 -3.64 -5.92
C ALA A 127 -2.98 -2.17 -5.46
N GLY A 128 -2.34 -1.88 -4.34
CA GLY A 128 -2.18 -0.52 -3.82
C GLY A 128 -3.48 0.19 -3.53
N THR A 129 -3.57 1.40 -4.04
CA THR A 129 -4.76 2.28 -3.94
C THR A 129 -5.50 2.40 -5.27
N ARG A 130 -5.23 1.48 -6.20
CA ARG A 130 -5.81 1.49 -7.54
C ARG A 130 -7.31 1.20 -7.52
N ILE A 131 -7.95 1.63 -8.59
CA ILE A 131 -9.32 1.20 -8.93
C ILE A 131 -9.20 -0.15 -9.65
N PRO A 132 -10.12 -1.12 -9.42
CA PRO A 132 -10.09 -2.40 -10.11
C PRO A 132 -10.05 -2.24 -11.63
N VAL A 133 -9.23 -3.06 -12.29
CA VAL A 133 -9.09 -3.04 -13.75
C VAL A 133 -10.43 -3.35 -14.42
N GLY A 134 -10.83 -2.50 -15.36
CA GLY A 134 -12.11 -2.58 -16.06
C GLY A 134 -13.28 -1.90 -15.33
N ASP A 135 -13.04 -1.33 -14.13
CA ASP A 135 -14.01 -0.54 -13.38
C ASP A 135 -13.56 0.92 -13.21
N GLU A 136 -12.66 1.40 -14.08
CA GLU A 136 -12.13 2.75 -13.99
C GLU A 136 -13.18 3.79 -14.42
N PRO A 137 -13.34 4.88 -13.65
CA PRO A 137 -14.15 6.02 -14.06
C PRO A 137 -13.44 6.82 -15.17
N PRO A 138 -14.09 7.85 -15.75
CA PRO A 138 -13.42 8.77 -16.66
C PRO A 138 -12.12 9.32 -16.08
N LEU A 139 -11.14 9.59 -16.94
CA LEU A 139 -9.74 9.91 -16.58
C LEU A 139 -9.61 10.95 -15.44
N LEU A 140 -10.38 12.03 -15.47
CA LEU A 140 -10.28 13.08 -14.45
C LEU A 140 -10.79 12.62 -13.08
N ASP A 141 -11.83 11.80 -13.05
CA ASP A 141 -12.38 11.22 -11.81
C ASP A 141 -11.42 10.13 -11.28
N HIS A 142 -10.78 9.37 -12.18
CA HIS A 142 -9.73 8.41 -11.81
C HIS A 142 -8.56 9.12 -11.13
N ILE A 143 -8.04 10.20 -11.74
CA ILE A 143 -6.97 11.01 -11.15
C ILE A 143 -7.41 11.59 -9.80
N ALA A 144 -8.64 12.12 -9.71
CA ALA A 144 -9.17 12.68 -8.48
C ALA A 144 -9.31 11.65 -7.35
N THR A 145 -9.52 10.38 -7.67
CA THR A 145 -9.53 9.27 -6.70
C THR A 145 -8.12 8.94 -6.20
N CYS A 146 -7.13 8.89 -7.10
CA CYS A 146 -5.77 8.46 -6.76
C CYS A 146 -4.92 9.57 -6.12
N ALA A 147 -5.07 10.82 -6.58
CA ALA A 147 -4.23 11.94 -6.16
C ALA A 147 -4.20 12.19 -4.64
N PRO A 148 -5.31 12.08 -3.89
CA PRO A 148 -5.29 12.29 -2.43
C PRO A 148 -4.39 11.31 -1.68
N HIS A 149 -4.12 10.14 -2.22
CA HIS A 149 -3.25 9.14 -1.59
C HIS A 149 -1.76 9.43 -1.79
N HIS A 150 -1.38 10.23 -2.81
CA HIS A 150 0.00 10.33 -3.28
C HIS A 150 0.99 10.75 -2.19
N HIS A 151 0.62 11.67 -1.32
CA HIS A 151 1.49 12.18 -0.26
C HIS A 151 1.70 11.22 0.92
N LEU A 152 0.88 10.16 1.01
CA LEU A 152 0.96 9.16 2.08
C LEU A 152 2.04 8.09 1.82
N PHE A 153 2.56 8.03 0.60
CA PHE A 153 3.56 7.06 0.17
C PHE A 153 4.87 7.73 -0.18
N ALA A 154 5.98 7.20 0.34
CA ALA A 154 7.31 7.76 0.10
C ALA A 154 7.69 7.80 -1.39
N SER A 155 7.21 6.82 -2.18
CA SER A 155 7.42 6.74 -3.64
C SER A 155 6.26 7.29 -4.46
N GLY A 156 5.22 7.83 -3.81
CA GLY A 156 3.97 8.19 -4.48
C GLY A 156 3.11 6.98 -4.83
N VAL A 157 2.01 7.25 -5.54
CA VAL A 157 1.07 6.24 -6.05
C VAL A 157 1.44 5.92 -7.50
N SER A 158 1.48 4.63 -7.82
CA SER A 158 1.56 4.15 -9.20
C SER A 158 0.18 3.69 -9.66
N ASP A 159 -0.25 4.15 -10.83
CA ASP A 159 -1.52 3.75 -11.43
C ASP A 159 -1.38 3.59 -12.95
N ILE A 160 -2.35 2.93 -13.57
CA ILE A 160 -2.38 2.67 -15.01
C ILE A 160 -3.57 3.41 -15.60
N PHE A 161 -3.29 4.26 -16.57
CA PHE A 161 -4.32 5.01 -17.28
C PHE A 161 -4.38 4.54 -18.73
N HIS A 162 -5.59 4.23 -19.19
CA HIS A 162 -5.84 3.99 -20.61
C HIS A 162 -6.01 5.34 -21.32
N VAL A 163 -5.22 5.57 -22.34
CA VAL A 163 -5.32 6.74 -23.20
C VAL A 163 -5.73 6.26 -24.58
N ASP A 164 -6.98 6.55 -24.96
CA ASP A 164 -7.44 6.28 -26.33
C ASP A 164 -6.86 7.34 -27.28
N GLU A 165 -6.24 6.89 -28.35
CA GLU A 165 -5.89 7.77 -29.46
C GLU A 165 -7.19 8.16 -30.19
N THR A 166 -7.64 9.41 -30.03
CA THR A 166 -8.75 10.01 -30.80
C THR A 166 -8.23 10.67 -32.06
#